data_704e6a30bde1f8ab50fefb4449be9ccc
#
_entry.id   704e6a30bde1f8ab50fefb4449be9ccc
#
_cell.length_a   1.000
_cell.length_b   1.000
_cell.length_c   1.000
_cell.angle_alpha   90.00
_cell.angle_beta   90.00
_cell.angle_gamma   90.00
#
_symmetry.space_group_name_H-M   'P 1'
#
loop_
_entity.id
_entity.type
_entity.pdbx_description
1 polymer ?
#
loop_
_entity_poly.entity_id
_entity_poly.type
_entity_poly.pdbx_seq_one_letter_code
_entity_poly.pdbx_strand_id
1 'polypeptide(L)'
;LEDAKAVTAGFLGGLIIGLVVWSTQIRRCRRDLFSRRPLRRLAALGYLGGRPSVDTARLLAEYLSWERRPVLRRRAERMLRRMQAYLT
;
A
#
# COMPACT_ATOMS: atom_id res chain seq x y z
N LEU A 1 -1.24 -37.00 14.76
CA LEU A 1 0.14 -36.57 14.45
C LEU A 1 0.30 -36.14 13.00
N GLU A 2 -0.29 -36.89 12.06
CA GLU A 2 -0.27 -36.52 10.65
C GLU A 2 -1.10 -35.25 10.39
N ASP A 3 -2.24 -35.11 11.07
CA ASP A 3 -3.10 -33.92 10.94
C ASP A 3 -2.41 -32.64 11.43
N ALA A 4 -1.61 -32.75 12.50
CA ALA A 4 -0.86 -31.59 13.02
C ALA A 4 0.24 -31.15 12.04
N LYS A 5 0.91 -32.05 11.36
CA LYS A 5 1.90 -31.74 10.32
C LYS A 5 1.27 -31.12 9.09
N ALA A 6 0.11 -31.59 8.66
CA ALA A 6 -0.63 -31.06 7.54
C ALA A 6 -1.10 -29.61 7.84
N VAL A 7 -1.59 -29.36 9.05
CA VAL A 7 -2.02 -28.02 9.49
C VAL A 7 -0.83 -27.05 9.53
N THR A 8 0.31 -27.47 10.07
CA THR A 8 1.52 -26.65 10.13
C THR A 8 2.04 -26.32 8.73
N ALA A 9 2.09 -27.28 7.83
CA ALA A 9 2.51 -27.07 6.44
C ALA A 9 1.58 -26.12 5.70
N GLY A 10 0.26 -26.24 5.89
CA GLY A 10 -0.73 -25.35 5.31
C GLY A 10 -0.61 -23.93 5.83
N PHE A 11 -0.33 -23.74 7.13
CA PHE A 11 -0.15 -22.44 7.72
C PHE A 11 1.10 -21.72 7.17
N LEU A 12 2.22 -22.41 7.06
CA LEU A 12 3.46 -21.86 6.49
C LEU A 12 3.29 -21.51 5.01
N GLY A 13 2.64 -22.38 4.23
CA GLY A 13 2.33 -22.12 2.83
C GLY A 13 1.43 -20.91 2.66
N GLY A 14 0.41 -20.76 3.49
CA GLY A 14 -0.48 -19.61 3.49
C GLY A 14 0.22 -18.30 3.81
N LEU A 15 1.18 -18.30 4.76
CA LEU A 15 2.01 -17.13 5.08
C LEU A 15 2.86 -16.69 3.88
N ILE A 16 3.51 -17.63 3.21
CA ILE A 16 4.36 -17.33 2.04
C ILE A 16 3.51 -16.74 0.91
N ILE A 17 2.37 -17.35 0.61
CA ILE A 17 1.45 -16.85 -0.41
C ILE A 17 0.95 -15.45 -0.05
N GLY A 18 0.58 -15.23 1.20
CA GLY A 18 0.14 -13.92 1.68
C GLY A 18 1.19 -12.83 1.51
N LEU A 19 2.46 -13.13 1.82
CA LEU A 19 3.58 -12.19 1.64
C LEU A 19 3.82 -11.86 0.17
N VAL A 20 3.75 -12.87 -0.73
CA VAL A 20 3.93 -12.66 -2.17
C VAL A 20 2.79 -11.81 -2.74
N VAL A 21 1.55 -12.10 -2.38
CA VAL A 21 0.38 -11.31 -2.82
C VAL A 21 0.50 -9.88 -2.34
N TRP A 22 0.89 -9.67 -1.08
CA TRP A 22 1.03 -8.34 -0.51
C TRP A 22 2.10 -7.51 -1.22
N SER A 23 3.28 -8.07 -1.46
CA SER A 23 4.35 -7.38 -2.17
C SER A 23 3.99 -7.08 -3.64
N THR A 24 3.25 -7.97 -4.29
CA THR A 24 2.75 -7.75 -5.66
C THR A 24 1.74 -6.59 -5.69
N GLN A 25 0.86 -6.51 -4.71
CA GLN A 25 -0.12 -5.42 -4.62
C GLN A 25 0.54 -4.06 -4.38
N ILE A 26 1.58 -4.01 -3.55
CA ILE A 26 2.34 -2.78 -3.33
C ILE A 26 3.01 -2.31 -4.61
N ARG A 27 3.60 -3.21 -5.38
CA ARG A 27 4.22 -2.87 -6.67
C ARG A 27 3.20 -2.34 -7.67
N ARG A 28 2.03 -2.96 -7.76
CA ARG A 28 0.93 -2.48 -8.60
C ARG A 28 0.45 -1.11 -8.15
N CYS A 29 0.28 -0.92 -6.86
CA CYS A 29 -0.16 0.34 -6.28
C CYS A 29 0.84 1.46 -6.57
N ARG A 30 2.13 1.20 -6.44
CA ARG A 30 3.18 2.16 -6.80
C ARG A 30 3.12 2.51 -8.28
N ARG A 31 2.93 1.52 -9.16
CA ARG A 31 2.81 1.73 -10.60
C ARG A 31 1.59 2.60 -10.93
N ASP A 32 0.45 2.32 -10.31
CA ASP A 32 -0.78 3.08 -10.51
C ASP A 32 -0.68 4.50 -9.94
N LEU A 33 0.02 4.67 -8.81
CA LEU A 33 0.22 5.95 -8.16
C LEU A 33 1.02 6.93 -9.05
N PHE A 34 1.93 6.42 -9.88
CA PHE A 34 2.70 7.22 -10.83
C PHE A 34 2.20 7.08 -12.27
N SER A 35 0.97 6.61 -12.46
CA SER A 35 0.34 6.50 -13.77
C SER A 35 0.02 7.88 -14.35
N ARG A 36 0.01 7.97 -15.67
CA ARG A 36 -0.43 9.19 -16.37
C ARG A 36 -1.93 9.45 -16.24
N ARG A 37 -2.73 8.41 -15.92
CA ARG A 37 -4.18 8.52 -15.78
C ARG A 37 -4.55 8.95 -14.36
N PRO A 38 -5.23 10.12 -14.21
CA PRO A 38 -5.60 10.62 -12.89
C PRO A 38 -6.50 9.68 -12.08
N LEU A 39 -7.40 8.96 -12.75
CA LEU A 39 -8.30 8.01 -12.08
C LEU A 39 -7.55 6.84 -11.46
N ARG A 40 -6.50 6.36 -12.12
CA ARG A 40 -5.65 5.30 -11.55
C ARG A 40 -4.87 5.81 -10.33
N ARG A 41 -4.38 7.04 -10.38
CA ARG A 41 -3.72 7.66 -9.24
C ARG A 41 -4.66 7.81 -8.06
N LEU A 42 -5.90 8.24 -8.32
CA LEU A 42 -6.92 8.37 -7.29
C LEU A 42 -7.26 7.01 -6.64
N ALA A 43 -7.42 5.97 -7.46
CA ALA A 43 -7.68 4.62 -6.98
C ALA A 43 -6.54 4.08 -6.12
N ALA A 44 -5.28 4.33 -6.53
CA ALA A 44 -4.10 3.94 -5.75
C ALA A 44 -4.05 4.67 -4.40
N LEU A 45 -4.36 5.96 -4.36
CA LEU A 45 -4.45 6.71 -3.12
C LEU A 45 -5.52 6.14 -2.18
N GLY A 46 -6.69 5.80 -2.72
CA GLY A 46 -7.75 5.18 -1.93
C GLY A 46 -7.33 3.85 -1.32
N TYR A 47 -6.63 3.03 -2.07
CA TYR A 47 -6.09 1.76 -1.59
C TYR A 47 -5.05 1.97 -0.47
N LEU A 48 -4.11 2.88 -0.68
CA LEU A 48 -3.05 3.18 0.30
C LEU A 48 -3.62 3.79 1.59
N GLY A 49 -4.69 4.56 1.51
CA GLY A 49 -5.34 5.16 2.67
C GLY A 49 -5.88 4.15 3.68
N GLY A 50 -6.24 2.95 3.22
CA GLY A 50 -6.68 1.86 4.09
C GLY A 50 -5.54 1.03 4.69
N ARG A 51 -4.29 1.35 4.39
CA ARG A 51 -3.13 0.55 4.81
C ARG A 51 -1.99 1.42 5.34
N PRO A 52 -2.17 2.03 6.52
CA PRO A 52 -1.13 2.88 7.10
C PRO A 52 0.11 2.07 7.48
N SER A 53 1.27 2.48 6.97
CA SER A 53 2.57 1.89 7.30
C SER A 53 3.68 2.89 6.99
N VAL A 54 4.89 2.63 7.49
CA VAL A 54 6.06 3.46 7.20
C VAL A 54 6.37 3.45 5.69
N ASP A 55 6.24 2.30 5.04
CA ASP A 55 6.48 2.18 3.60
C ASP A 55 5.44 2.96 2.79
N THR A 56 4.18 2.93 3.20
CA THR A 56 3.11 3.73 2.58
C THR A 56 3.39 5.22 2.76
N ALA A 57 3.82 5.65 3.94
CA ALA A 57 4.16 7.04 4.20
C ALA A 57 5.32 7.52 3.32
N ARG A 58 6.36 6.71 3.15
CA ARG A 58 7.47 7.02 2.25
C ARG A 58 7.01 7.14 0.79
N LEU A 59 6.16 6.22 0.35
CA LEU A 59 5.61 6.23 -1.00
C LEU A 59 4.77 7.48 -1.25
N LEU A 60 3.96 7.90 -0.29
CA LEU A 60 3.18 9.13 -0.37
C LEU A 60 4.07 10.36 -0.43
N ALA A 61 5.17 10.39 0.32
CA ALA A 61 6.13 11.50 0.27
C ALA A 61 6.78 11.61 -1.12
N GLU A 62 7.19 10.50 -1.71
CA GLU A 62 7.69 10.47 -3.09
C GLU A 62 6.63 10.95 -4.08
N TYR A 63 5.41 10.49 -3.93
CA TYR A 63 4.29 10.88 -4.76
C TYR A 63 4.02 12.39 -4.70
N LEU A 64 4.06 12.99 -3.53
CA LEU A 64 3.86 14.42 -3.35
C LEU A 64 4.91 15.26 -4.07
N SER A 65 6.14 14.78 -4.16
CA SER A 65 7.18 15.49 -4.92
C SER A 65 6.97 15.43 -6.43
N TRP A 66 6.19 14.48 -6.90
CA TRP A 66 5.95 14.23 -8.32
C TRP A 66 4.59 14.79 -8.81
N GLU A 67 3.54 14.72 -7.99
CA GLU A 67 2.17 15.08 -8.40
C GLU A 67 2.00 16.59 -8.53
N ARG A 68 1.38 17.02 -9.62
CA ARG A 68 1.13 18.44 -9.92
C ARG A 68 -0.33 18.87 -9.72
N ARG A 69 -1.28 17.91 -9.75
CA ARG A 69 -2.71 18.25 -9.58
C ARG A 69 -3.03 18.60 -8.13
N PRO A 70 -3.58 19.81 -7.86
CA PRO A 70 -3.83 20.25 -6.49
C PRO A 70 -4.77 19.33 -5.70
N VAL A 71 -5.81 18.80 -6.34
CA VAL A 71 -6.81 17.94 -5.68
C VAL A 71 -6.16 16.65 -5.16
N LEU A 72 -5.35 16.01 -6.01
CA LEU A 72 -4.66 14.78 -5.64
C LEU A 72 -3.56 15.04 -4.60
N ARG A 73 -2.84 16.15 -4.72
CA ARG A 73 -1.84 16.55 -3.73
C ARG A 73 -2.46 16.75 -2.35
N ARG A 74 -3.57 17.47 -2.27
CA ARG A 74 -4.28 17.71 -1.00
C ARG A 74 -4.73 16.42 -0.36
N ARG A 75 -5.23 15.49 -1.16
CA ARG A 75 -5.66 14.18 -0.66
C ARG A 75 -4.48 13.40 -0.08
N ALA A 76 -3.37 13.34 -0.81
CA ALA A 76 -2.16 12.65 -0.36
C ALA A 76 -1.56 13.32 0.89
N GLU A 77 -1.54 14.64 0.95
CA GLU A 77 -1.07 15.39 2.13
C GLU A 77 -1.90 15.07 3.37
N ARG A 78 -3.22 15.01 3.24
CA ARG A 78 -4.10 14.64 4.36
C ARG A 78 -3.86 13.21 4.81
N MET A 79 -3.69 12.28 3.86
CA MET A 79 -3.38 10.89 4.17
C MET A 79 -2.05 10.76 4.90
N LEU A 80 -1.02 11.45 4.43
CA LEU A 80 0.30 11.43 5.04
C LEU A 80 0.27 11.99 6.47
N ARG A 81 -0.43 13.09 6.70
CA ARG A 81 -0.62 13.66 8.04
C ARG A 81 -1.31 12.69 9.00
N ARG A 82 -2.35 11.99 8.54
CA ARG A 82 -3.03 10.97 9.34
C ARG A 82 -2.09 9.82 9.70
N MET A 83 -1.29 9.37 8.75
CA MET A 83 -0.32 8.30 8.98
C MET A 83 0.77 8.73 9.96
N GLN A 84 1.29 9.94 9.85
CA GLN A 84 2.27 10.49 10.78
C GLN A 84 1.71 10.56 12.20
N ALA A 85 0.48 10.99 12.38
CA ALA A 85 -0.18 11.01 13.67
C ALA A 85 -0.38 9.60 14.24
N TYR A 86 -0.69 8.64 13.38
CA TYR A 86 -0.90 7.24 13.77
C TYR A 86 0.42 6.52 14.13
N LEU A 87 1.51 6.86 13.43
CA LEU A 87 2.82 6.20 13.60
C LEU A 87 3.68 6.84 14.70
N THR A 88 3.34 8.03 15.15
CA THR A 88 4.01 8.70 16.27
C THR A 88 3.24 8.50 17.56
#